data_5d829095e62bad8c3759faead455baa8
#
_entry.id   5d829095e62bad8c3759faead455baa8
#
_cell.length_a   1.000
_cell.length_b   1.000
_cell.length_c   1.000
_cell.angle_alpha   90.00
_cell.angle_beta   90.00
_cell.angle_gamma   90.00
#
_symmetry.space_group_name_H-M   'P 1'
#
loop_
_entity.id
_entity.type
_entity.pdbx_description
1 polymer ?
#
loop_
_entity_poly.entity_id
_entity_poly.type
_entity_poly.pdbx_seq_one_letter_code
_entity_poly.pdbx_strand_id
1 'polypeptide(L)'
;TATLTSESKIAIPGKYTTANMLLGIAYPENQNKVQMLFSEIENDVINGSVDVGLIIHENRFTYKDKGLEKVKDLGEFWEEQTGLPIPLGGIVVKRNLPLEVQQKIERLLRKSVEYAFKNKESS
;
A
#
# COMPACT_ATOMS: atom_id res chain seq x y z
N THR A 1 20.33 -12.97 -2.31
CA THR A 1 19.39 -11.84 -2.49
C THR A 1 18.50 -12.20 -3.67
N ALA A 2 17.21 -12.36 -3.43
CA ALA A 2 16.25 -12.64 -4.49
C ALA A 2 16.23 -11.45 -5.47
N THR A 3 16.47 -11.73 -6.74
CA THR A 3 16.46 -10.69 -7.79
C THR A 3 15.14 -10.78 -8.54
N LEU A 4 14.40 -9.70 -8.58
CA LEU A 4 13.18 -9.60 -9.38
C LEU A 4 13.56 -9.52 -10.87
N THR A 5 12.99 -10.41 -11.68
CA THR A 5 13.17 -10.44 -13.14
C THR A 5 11.87 -10.08 -13.84
N SER A 6 11.90 -9.76 -15.13
CA SER A 6 10.69 -9.49 -15.93
C SER A 6 9.69 -10.65 -15.95
N GLU A 7 10.18 -11.87 -15.78
CA GLU A 7 9.36 -13.10 -15.79
C GLU A 7 8.78 -13.44 -14.41
N SER A 8 9.28 -12.80 -13.33
CA SER A 8 8.84 -13.11 -11.98
C SER A 8 7.35 -12.86 -11.81
N LYS A 9 6.66 -13.84 -11.22
CA LYS A 9 5.23 -13.77 -10.90
C LYS A 9 5.03 -13.02 -9.59
N ILE A 10 4.38 -11.87 -9.61
CA ILE A 10 4.21 -11.01 -8.45
C ILE A 10 2.77 -11.03 -7.95
N ALA A 11 2.56 -11.43 -6.70
CA ALA A 11 1.29 -11.24 -6.01
C ALA A 11 1.10 -9.77 -5.60
N ILE A 12 -0.05 -9.19 -5.93
CA ILE A 12 -0.40 -7.80 -5.58
C ILE A 12 -1.72 -7.75 -4.79
N PRO A 13 -1.87 -6.85 -3.80
CA PRO A 13 -3.09 -6.75 -2.99
C PRO A 13 -4.25 -6.10 -3.74
N GLY A 14 -3.98 -5.46 -4.86
CA GLY A 14 -4.98 -4.85 -5.70
C GLY A 14 -4.40 -3.98 -6.80
N LYS A 15 -5.03 -4.01 -7.97
CA LYS A 15 -4.62 -3.25 -9.15
C LYS A 15 -4.58 -1.74 -8.91
N TYR A 16 -5.52 -1.22 -8.13
CA TYR A 16 -5.70 0.22 -7.88
C TYR A 16 -5.15 0.66 -6.51
N THR A 17 -4.11 0.01 -6.02
CA THR A 17 -3.44 0.39 -4.77
C THR A 17 -2.23 1.29 -5.06
N THR A 18 -1.89 2.18 -4.11
CA THR A 18 -0.64 2.95 -4.15
C THR A 18 0.58 2.02 -4.25
N ALA A 19 0.55 0.89 -3.55
CA ALA A 19 1.62 -0.10 -3.60
C ALA A 19 1.84 -0.63 -5.02
N ASN A 20 0.78 -1.01 -5.76
CA ASN A 20 0.92 -1.45 -7.14
C ASN A 20 1.35 -0.34 -8.10
N MET A 21 0.95 0.91 -7.86
CA MET A 21 1.45 2.07 -8.60
C MET A 21 2.97 2.21 -8.42
N LEU A 22 3.45 2.20 -7.19
CA LEU A 22 4.88 2.29 -6.87
C LEU A 22 5.68 1.12 -7.43
N LEU A 23 5.13 -0.10 -7.36
CA LEU A 23 5.72 -1.28 -8.00
C LEU A 23 5.88 -1.09 -9.51
N GLY A 24 4.87 -0.53 -10.19
CA GLY A 24 4.94 -0.26 -11.63
C GLY A 24 5.97 0.81 -12.00
N ILE A 25 6.23 1.78 -11.12
CA ILE A 25 7.28 2.79 -11.31
C ILE A 25 8.67 2.17 -11.06
N ALA A 26 8.82 1.35 -10.02
CA ALA A 26 10.11 0.74 -9.67
C ALA A 26 10.53 -0.38 -10.64
N TYR A 27 9.56 -1.10 -11.21
CA TYR A 27 9.77 -2.26 -12.07
C TYR A 27 8.81 -2.24 -13.27
N PRO A 28 8.96 -1.30 -14.21
CA PRO A 28 8.03 -1.10 -15.33
C PRO A 28 7.98 -2.31 -16.28
N GLU A 29 9.07 -3.07 -16.38
CA GLU A 29 9.17 -4.24 -17.24
C GLU A 29 8.39 -5.45 -16.72
N ASN A 30 8.09 -5.49 -15.42
CA ASN A 30 7.39 -6.62 -14.84
C ASN A 30 5.86 -6.46 -14.96
N GLN A 31 5.27 -7.24 -15.88
CA GLN A 31 3.83 -7.25 -16.14
C GLN A 31 3.12 -8.50 -15.58
N ASN A 32 3.84 -9.50 -15.10
CA ASN A 32 3.30 -10.75 -14.59
C ASN A 32 2.77 -10.59 -13.15
N LYS A 33 1.64 -9.91 -13.01
CA LYS A 33 1.03 -9.58 -11.72
C LYS A 33 -0.27 -10.35 -11.49
N VAL A 34 -0.40 -10.95 -10.31
CA VAL A 34 -1.61 -11.68 -9.89
C VAL A 34 -2.23 -10.97 -8.68
N GLN A 35 -3.49 -10.59 -8.81
CA GLN A 35 -4.23 -9.97 -7.71
C GLN A 35 -4.79 -11.04 -6.79
N MET A 36 -4.58 -10.86 -5.46
CA MET A 36 -5.10 -11.75 -4.42
C MET A 36 -5.37 -10.99 -3.12
N LEU A 37 -5.97 -11.65 -2.15
CA LEU A 37 -6.15 -11.07 -0.82
C LEU A 37 -4.78 -10.83 -0.17
N PHE A 38 -4.58 -9.66 0.42
CA PHE A 38 -3.29 -9.30 1.01
C PHE A 38 -2.83 -10.28 2.11
N SER A 39 -3.78 -10.88 2.84
CA SER A 39 -3.53 -11.89 3.87
C SER A 39 -2.98 -13.23 3.34
N GLU A 40 -3.13 -13.50 2.06
CA GLU A 40 -2.68 -14.74 1.40
C GLU A 40 -1.29 -14.58 0.76
N ILE A 41 -0.89 -13.36 0.44
CA ILE A 41 0.32 -13.06 -0.34
C ILE A 41 1.58 -13.71 0.25
N GLU A 42 1.82 -13.55 1.55
CA GLU A 42 3.03 -14.11 2.18
C GLU A 42 3.05 -15.64 2.14
N ASN A 43 1.90 -16.29 2.36
CA ASN A 43 1.78 -17.73 2.28
C ASN A 43 2.03 -18.25 0.86
N ASP A 44 1.54 -17.53 -0.15
CA ASP A 44 1.73 -17.91 -1.55
C ASP A 44 3.18 -17.76 -2.01
N VAL A 45 3.92 -16.80 -1.46
CA VAL A 45 5.39 -16.73 -1.65
C VAL A 45 6.09 -17.90 -0.98
N ILE A 46 5.74 -18.21 0.28
CA ILE A 46 6.34 -19.32 1.04
C ILE A 46 6.10 -20.66 0.34
N ASN A 47 4.91 -20.87 -0.19
CA ASN A 47 4.52 -22.11 -0.89
C ASN A 47 5.05 -22.18 -2.33
N GLY A 48 5.66 -21.10 -2.85
CA GLY A 48 6.18 -21.04 -4.21
C GLY A 48 5.10 -20.92 -5.29
N SER A 49 3.87 -20.54 -4.93
CA SER A 49 2.79 -20.27 -5.89
C SER A 49 3.03 -18.98 -6.69
N VAL A 50 3.78 -18.07 -6.10
CA VAL A 50 4.30 -16.84 -6.70
C VAL A 50 5.75 -16.62 -6.26
N ASP A 51 6.53 -15.90 -7.06
CA ASP A 51 7.95 -15.67 -6.78
C ASP A 51 8.16 -14.54 -5.80
N VAL A 52 7.30 -13.51 -5.85
CA VAL A 52 7.40 -12.29 -5.04
C VAL A 52 6.01 -11.84 -4.62
N GLY A 53 5.91 -11.25 -3.43
CA GLY A 53 4.69 -10.66 -2.89
C GLY A 53 4.83 -9.17 -2.61
N LEU A 54 3.86 -8.39 -3.04
CA LEU A 54 3.75 -6.99 -2.68
C LEU A 54 2.93 -6.85 -1.40
N ILE A 55 3.61 -6.65 -0.28
CA ILE A 55 2.98 -6.53 1.03
C ILE A 55 2.71 -5.07 1.41
N ILE A 56 1.68 -4.87 2.20
CA ILE A 56 1.22 -3.56 2.69
C ILE A 56 0.97 -3.63 4.19
N HIS A 57 0.68 -2.48 4.81
CA HIS A 57 0.37 -2.37 6.24
C HIS A 57 1.51 -2.88 7.15
N GLU A 58 1.16 -3.49 8.27
CA GLU A 58 2.08 -4.00 9.29
C GLU A 58 2.95 -5.16 8.83
N ASN A 59 2.57 -5.89 7.81
CA ASN A 59 3.33 -7.01 7.25
C ASN A 59 4.75 -6.61 6.83
N ARG A 60 4.97 -5.31 6.49
CA ARG A 60 6.30 -4.78 6.20
C ARG A 60 7.29 -4.89 7.38
N PHE A 61 6.83 -5.17 8.57
CA PHE A 61 7.66 -5.34 9.77
C PHE A 61 7.83 -6.79 10.20
N THR A 62 6.90 -7.69 9.80
CA THR A 62 6.82 -9.07 10.29
C THR A 62 7.23 -10.14 9.28
N TYR A 63 7.50 -9.77 8.02
CA TYR A 63 7.85 -10.72 6.95
C TYR A 63 9.07 -11.58 7.28
N LYS A 64 10.06 -11.04 8.02
CA LYS A 64 11.28 -11.78 8.41
C LYS A 64 11.00 -12.95 9.33
N ASP A 65 10.02 -12.80 10.23
CA ASP A 65 9.64 -13.85 11.18
C ASP A 65 9.05 -15.09 10.46
N LYS A 66 8.60 -14.89 9.20
CA LYS A 66 8.08 -15.92 8.30
C LYS A 66 9.12 -16.48 7.33
N GLY A 67 10.40 -16.10 7.49
CA GLY A 67 11.49 -16.56 6.63
C GLY A 67 11.54 -15.90 5.25
N LEU A 68 10.84 -14.79 5.07
CA LEU A 68 10.85 -14.03 3.82
C LEU A 68 11.98 -12.98 3.80
N GLU A 69 12.47 -12.65 2.60
CA GLU A 69 13.48 -11.62 2.38
C GLU A 69 12.88 -10.38 1.69
N LYS A 70 13.38 -9.19 2.06
CA LYS A 70 13.00 -7.93 1.42
C LYS A 70 13.77 -7.77 0.10
N VAL A 71 13.04 -7.69 -1.01
CA VAL A 71 13.62 -7.32 -2.32
C VAL A 71 13.83 -5.82 -2.40
N LYS A 72 12.79 -5.03 -2.11
CA LYS A 72 12.84 -3.57 -2.12
C LYS A 72 11.74 -2.98 -1.23
N ASP A 73 12.04 -1.92 -0.51
CA ASP A 73 11.03 -1.05 0.11
C ASP A 73 10.62 0.03 -0.92
N LEU A 74 9.37 -0.03 -1.34
CA LEU A 74 8.86 0.90 -2.36
C LEU A 74 8.61 2.31 -1.81
N GLY A 75 8.49 2.45 -0.48
CA GLY A 75 8.42 3.74 0.17
C GLY A 75 9.77 4.45 0.15
N GLU A 76 10.83 3.75 0.60
CA GLU A 76 12.20 4.23 0.51
C GLU A 76 12.55 4.61 -0.94
N PHE A 77 12.21 3.74 -1.90
CA PHE A 77 12.42 4.00 -3.33
C PHE A 77 11.73 5.31 -3.80
N TRP A 78 10.46 5.52 -3.42
CA TRP A 78 9.72 6.72 -3.80
C TRP A 78 10.35 8.00 -3.22
N GLU A 79 10.69 7.98 -1.94
CA GLU A 79 11.31 9.12 -1.27
C GLU A 79 12.69 9.45 -1.85
N GLU A 80 13.50 8.45 -2.16
CA GLU A 80 14.81 8.63 -2.81
C GLU A 80 14.68 9.22 -4.22
N GLN A 81 13.67 8.80 -5.00
CA GLN A 81 13.49 9.28 -6.36
C GLN A 81 12.86 10.66 -6.46
N THR A 82 12.00 11.03 -5.53
CA THR A 82 11.16 12.23 -5.63
C THR A 82 11.44 13.28 -4.56
N GLY A 83 12.03 12.90 -3.43
CA GLY A 83 12.13 13.76 -2.25
C GLY A 83 10.80 14.04 -1.57
N LEU A 84 9.73 13.33 -1.94
CA LEU A 84 8.36 13.54 -1.45
C LEU A 84 7.89 12.35 -0.62
N PRO A 85 7.01 12.57 0.38
CA PRO A 85 6.40 11.48 1.13
C PRO A 85 5.51 10.62 0.23
N ILE A 86 5.28 9.37 0.63
CA ILE A 86 4.37 8.45 -0.09
C ILE A 86 2.97 9.05 -0.15
N PRO A 87 2.32 9.04 -1.33
CA PRO A 87 0.93 9.47 -1.44
C PRO A 87 0.02 8.52 -0.66
N LEU A 88 -0.74 9.07 0.28
CA LEU A 88 -1.70 8.33 1.09
C LEU A 88 -3.10 8.38 0.46
N GLY A 89 -3.96 7.47 0.91
CA GLY A 89 -5.38 7.48 0.57
C GLY A 89 -6.08 8.75 1.06
N GLY A 90 -7.17 9.10 0.39
CA GLY A 90 -8.02 10.22 0.77
C GLY A 90 -9.46 9.76 1.07
N ILE A 91 -10.13 10.47 1.96
CA ILE A 91 -11.56 10.29 2.20
C ILE A 91 -12.32 11.15 1.19
N VAL A 92 -13.20 10.52 0.42
CA VAL A 92 -14.00 11.20 -0.59
C VAL A 92 -15.49 11.06 -0.33
N VAL A 93 -16.26 12.05 -0.76
CA VAL A 93 -17.72 12.06 -0.68
C VAL A 93 -18.33 12.08 -2.09
N LYS A 94 -19.46 11.41 -2.26
CA LYS A 94 -20.17 11.42 -3.55
C LYS A 94 -20.65 12.83 -3.91
N ARG A 95 -20.38 13.27 -5.14
CA ARG A 95 -20.77 14.61 -5.64
C ARG A 95 -22.27 14.83 -5.76
N ASN A 96 -23.06 13.76 -5.86
CA ASN A 96 -24.51 13.85 -5.96
C ASN A 96 -25.23 14.03 -4.62
N LEU A 97 -24.50 14.05 -3.50
CA LEU A 97 -25.07 14.44 -2.21
C LEU A 97 -25.33 15.95 -2.15
N PRO A 98 -26.36 16.39 -1.42
CA PRO A 98 -26.59 17.83 -1.19
C PRO A 98 -25.34 18.53 -0.66
N LEU A 99 -25.09 19.76 -1.11
CA LEU A 99 -23.88 20.50 -0.76
C LEU A 99 -23.72 20.68 0.76
N GLU A 100 -24.81 20.92 1.46
CA GLU A 100 -24.83 21.05 2.93
C GLU A 100 -24.35 19.77 3.64
N VAL A 101 -24.67 18.59 3.06
CA VAL A 101 -24.21 17.29 3.57
C VAL A 101 -22.71 17.13 3.32
N GLN A 102 -22.23 17.47 2.12
CA GLN A 102 -20.81 17.44 1.80
C GLN A 102 -20.00 18.31 2.75
N GLN A 103 -20.42 19.55 2.96
CA GLN A 103 -19.78 20.51 3.89
C GLN A 103 -19.84 20.04 5.36
N LYS A 104 -20.93 19.39 5.75
CA LYS A 104 -21.05 18.81 7.10
C LYS A 104 -20.05 17.67 7.30
N ILE A 105 -19.91 16.78 6.32
CA ILE A 105 -18.95 15.67 6.35
C ILE A 105 -17.52 16.21 6.45
N GLU A 106 -17.14 17.17 5.58
CA GLU A 106 -15.81 17.80 5.61
C GLU A 106 -15.50 18.40 6.99
N ARG A 107 -16.44 19.18 7.54
CA ARG A 107 -16.27 19.81 8.85
C ARG A 107 -16.11 18.79 9.98
N LEU A 108 -16.88 17.69 9.95
CA LEU A 108 -16.79 16.65 10.97
C LEU A 108 -15.49 15.88 10.89
N LEU A 109 -15.03 15.53 9.68
CA LEU A 109 -13.74 14.87 9.47
C LEU A 109 -12.58 15.75 9.96
N ARG A 110 -12.58 17.04 9.60
CA ARG A 110 -11.58 18.00 10.09
C ARG A 110 -11.55 18.04 11.61
N LYS A 111 -12.71 18.16 12.26
CA LYS A 111 -12.80 18.17 13.73
C LYS A 111 -12.31 16.86 14.36
N SER A 112 -12.59 15.72 13.73
CA SER A 112 -12.09 14.42 14.20
C SER A 112 -10.56 14.36 14.17
N VAL A 113 -9.95 14.80 13.09
CA VAL A 113 -8.48 14.84 12.97
C VAL A 113 -7.88 15.83 13.98
N GLU A 114 -8.45 17.04 14.11
CA GLU A 114 -8.00 18.03 15.09
C GLU A 114 -8.13 17.51 16.53
N TYR A 115 -9.19 16.75 16.82
CA TYR A 115 -9.37 16.13 18.12
C TYR A 115 -8.27 15.09 18.41
N ALA A 116 -7.97 14.21 17.45
CA ALA A 116 -6.93 13.20 17.59
C ALA A 116 -5.56 13.83 17.87
N PHE A 117 -5.20 14.92 17.18
CA PHE A 117 -3.95 15.63 17.46
C PHE A 117 -3.87 16.25 18.86
N LYS A 118 -5.01 16.70 19.39
CA LYS A 118 -5.09 17.29 20.75
C LYS A 118 -5.16 16.24 21.86
N ASN A 119 -5.61 15.03 21.55
CA ASN A 119 -5.90 13.95 22.51
C ASN A 119 -5.21 12.65 22.11
N LYS A 120 -3.91 12.70 21.91
CA LYS A 120 -3.09 11.57 21.40
C LYS A 120 -3.18 10.28 22.22
N GLU A 121 -3.42 10.41 23.53
CA GLU A 121 -3.51 9.24 24.42
C GLU A 121 -4.88 8.52 24.34
N SER A 122 -5.90 9.17 23.80
CA SER A 122 -7.26 8.62 23.68
C SER A 122 -7.69 8.32 22.23
N SER A 123 -6.76 8.44 21.28
CA SER A 123 -7.06 8.36 19.84
C SER A 123 -6.34 7.21 19.15
#